data_da27e945d8b09b3afcf5fad4c11eeb4a
#
_entry.id   da27e945d8b09b3afcf5fad4c11eeb4a
#
_cell.length_a   1.000
_cell.length_b   1.000
_cell.length_c   1.000
_cell.angle_alpha   90.00
_cell.angle_beta   90.00
_cell.angle_gamma   90.00
#
_symmetry.space_group_name_H-M   'P 1'
#
loop_
_entity.id
_entity.type
_entity.pdbx_description
1 polymer ?
#
loop_
_entity_poly.entity_id
_entity_poly.type
_entity_poly.pdbx_seq_one_letter_code
_entity_poly.pdbx_strand_id
1 'polypeptide(L)'
;MNLAANMKIQFRPAQKSDCRVIASLYSISSDGVADYIWTKLAQPGENILDVGQRRYERENSLFSYQNCTLVTLSQDDAETIVGMVVAFPMIVDETAEPEDDPVLAPYSKLEENNSYYICGIALFPDYRNRGIGTQLMRKAEVDAVAKGLTKLSLIVFEQNVAAKRLYERLGYHEVAREPIVPHPLIHYSGDAVLMVKEIG
;
A
#
# COMPACT_ATOMS: atom_id res chain seq x y z
N MET A 1 -32.17 16.86 0.88
CA MET A 1 -32.27 15.42 1.11
C MET A 1 -30.88 14.92 1.47
N ASN A 2 -30.72 14.37 2.66
CA ASN A 2 -29.42 14.00 3.22
C ASN A 2 -29.05 12.60 2.69
N LEU A 3 -28.27 12.53 1.61
CA LEU A 3 -27.81 11.29 0.95
C LEU A 3 -26.78 10.48 1.76
N ALA A 4 -26.45 10.94 2.98
CA ALA A 4 -25.39 10.33 3.82
C ALA A 4 -25.90 9.24 4.78
N ALA A 5 -27.19 8.91 4.80
CA ALA A 5 -27.79 8.18 5.93
C ALA A 5 -27.68 6.64 5.88
N ASN A 6 -27.20 6.00 4.79
CA ASN A 6 -27.19 4.53 4.69
C ASN A 6 -25.97 3.90 4.03
N MET A 7 -24.84 4.61 3.92
CA MET A 7 -23.62 3.98 3.39
C MET A 7 -22.92 3.15 4.47
N LYS A 8 -22.90 1.84 4.30
CA LYS A 8 -22.19 0.91 5.20
C LYS A 8 -20.79 0.65 4.68
N ILE A 9 -19.78 1.02 5.47
CA ILE A 9 -18.37 0.67 5.20
C ILE A 9 -18.18 -0.81 5.55
N GLN A 10 -17.57 -1.56 4.63
CA GLN A 10 -17.20 -2.95 4.83
C GLN A 10 -15.75 -3.17 4.41
N PHE A 11 -15.11 -4.17 5.01
CA PHE A 11 -13.77 -4.63 4.66
C PHE A 11 -13.87 -6.08 4.22
N ARG A 12 -13.35 -6.40 3.05
CA ARG A 12 -13.30 -7.77 2.56
C ARG A 12 -11.95 -8.11 1.94
N PRO A 13 -11.54 -9.39 1.96
CA PRO A 13 -10.44 -9.84 1.13
C PRO A 13 -10.72 -9.55 -0.35
N ALA A 14 -9.68 -9.24 -1.09
CA ALA A 14 -9.81 -9.07 -2.53
C ALA A 14 -9.97 -10.40 -3.25
N GLN A 15 -10.60 -10.37 -4.40
CA GLN A 15 -10.75 -11.47 -5.35
C GLN A 15 -9.94 -11.17 -6.62
N LYS A 16 -9.67 -12.18 -7.42
CA LYS A 16 -8.92 -12.02 -8.67
C LYS A 16 -9.58 -11.05 -9.65
N SER A 17 -10.92 -10.99 -9.65
CA SER A 17 -11.69 -10.01 -10.43
C SER A 17 -11.46 -8.55 -10.03
N ASP A 18 -10.91 -8.31 -8.83
CA ASP A 18 -10.65 -6.96 -8.33
C ASP A 18 -9.27 -6.41 -8.78
N CYS A 19 -8.43 -7.23 -9.44
CA CYS A 19 -7.03 -6.87 -9.71
C CYS A 19 -6.87 -5.58 -10.52
N ARG A 20 -7.82 -5.22 -11.38
CA ARG A 20 -7.79 -3.96 -12.11
C ARG A 20 -7.95 -2.74 -11.19
N VAL A 21 -8.88 -2.80 -10.26
CA VAL A 21 -9.08 -1.71 -9.30
C VAL A 21 -7.95 -1.67 -8.27
N ILE A 22 -7.39 -2.82 -7.89
CA ILE A 22 -6.20 -2.89 -7.05
C ILE A 22 -5.03 -2.19 -7.74
N ALA A 23 -4.77 -2.45 -9.03
CA ALA A 23 -3.72 -1.77 -9.77
C ALA A 23 -3.91 -0.24 -9.75
N SER A 24 -5.13 0.25 -9.97
CA SER A 24 -5.43 1.68 -9.92
C SER A 24 -5.17 2.30 -8.53
N LEU A 25 -5.59 1.62 -7.47
CA LEU A 25 -5.37 2.08 -6.09
C LEU A 25 -3.89 1.98 -5.68
N TYR A 26 -3.17 0.97 -6.18
CA TYR A 26 -1.74 0.82 -5.88
C TYR A 26 -0.89 1.88 -6.60
N SER A 27 -1.21 2.25 -7.84
CA SER A 27 -0.60 3.41 -8.51
C SER A 27 -0.76 4.68 -7.66
N ILE A 28 -1.96 4.91 -7.10
CA ILE A 28 -2.21 6.04 -6.20
C ILE A 28 -1.37 5.95 -4.91
N SER A 29 -1.24 4.75 -4.30
CA SER A 29 -0.56 4.60 -3.01
C SER A 29 0.95 4.67 -3.10
N SER A 30 1.50 4.36 -4.26
CA SER A 30 2.95 4.22 -4.47
C SER A 30 3.64 5.53 -4.85
N ASP A 31 2.87 6.61 -5.06
CA ASP A 31 3.39 7.92 -5.44
C ASP A 31 4.37 7.86 -6.64
N GLY A 32 4.07 6.97 -7.62
CA GLY A 32 4.82 6.79 -8.86
C GLY A 32 5.78 5.60 -8.90
N VAL A 33 6.11 4.97 -7.77
CA VAL A 33 7.00 3.79 -7.75
C VAL A 33 6.42 2.63 -8.54
N ALA A 34 5.13 2.36 -8.39
CA ALA A 34 4.45 1.33 -9.17
C ALA A 34 4.47 1.63 -10.67
N ASP A 35 4.20 2.87 -11.03
CA ASP A 35 4.20 3.31 -12.42
C ASP A 35 5.59 3.18 -13.06
N TYR A 36 6.64 3.48 -12.30
CA TYR A 36 8.03 3.22 -12.70
C TYR A 36 8.27 1.73 -12.98
N ILE A 37 7.94 0.86 -12.04
CA ILE A 37 8.13 -0.60 -12.17
C ILE A 37 7.31 -1.15 -13.35
N TRP A 38 6.06 -0.74 -13.48
CA TRP A 38 5.17 -1.24 -14.52
C TRP A 38 5.57 -0.75 -15.90
N THR A 39 6.08 0.49 -16.03
CA THR A 39 6.62 1.01 -17.30
C THR A 39 7.81 0.18 -17.78
N LYS A 40 8.70 -0.26 -16.88
CA LYS A 40 9.82 -1.15 -17.23
C LYS A 40 9.38 -2.54 -17.68
N LEU A 41 8.24 -3.02 -17.22
CA LEU A 41 7.69 -4.34 -17.52
C LEU A 41 6.71 -4.34 -18.70
N ALA A 42 6.25 -3.16 -19.12
CA ALA A 42 5.27 -3.01 -20.18
C ALA A 42 5.85 -3.34 -21.56
N GLN A 43 5.03 -3.96 -22.41
CA GLN A 43 5.35 -4.09 -23.83
C GLN A 43 5.11 -2.75 -24.55
N PRO A 44 5.73 -2.50 -25.71
CA PRO A 44 5.49 -1.27 -26.48
C PRO A 44 4.00 -1.02 -26.72
N GLY A 45 3.51 0.14 -26.25
CA GLY A 45 2.09 0.54 -26.38
C GLY A 45 1.13 -0.07 -25.37
N GLU A 46 1.63 -0.88 -24.41
CA GLU A 46 0.80 -1.46 -23.38
C GLU A 46 0.42 -0.43 -22.30
N ASN A 47 -0.81 -0.50 -21.80
CA ASN A 47 -1.25 0.31 -20.68
C ASN A 47 -0.63 -0.22 -19.37
N ILE A 48 0.05 0.64 -18.60
CA ILE A 48 0.72 0.24 -17.35
C ILE A 48 -0.23 -0.36 -16.32
N LEU A 49 -1.51 0.04 -16.30
CA LEU A 49 -2.49 -0.57 -15.41
C LEU A 49 -2.82 -2.02 -15.78
N ASP A 50 -2.64 -2.43 -17.05
CA ASP A 50 -2.78 -3.84 -17.45
C ASP A 50 -1.60 -4.66 -16.91
N VAL A 51 -0.40 -4.06 -16.90
CA VAL A 51 0.78 -4.66 -16.24
C VAL A 51 0.53 -4.81 -14.74
N GLY A 52 0.05 -3.76 -14.09
CA GLY A 52 -0.32 -3.79 -12.67
C GLY A 52 -1.36 -4.86 -12.37
N GLN A 53 -2.41 -4.95 -13.17
CA GLN A 53 -3.45 -5.98 -13.03
C GLN A 53 -2.82 -7.38 -13.07
N ARG A 54 -2.04 -7.71 -14.09
CA ARG A 54 -1.37 -9.02 -14.21
C ARG A 54 -0.45 -9.31 -13.02
N ARG A 55 0.23 -8.30 -12.46
CA ARG A 55 1.05 -8.49 -11.25
C ARG A 55 0.23 -8.92 -10.06
N TYR A 56 -0.95 -8.31 -9.84
CA TYR A 56 -1.83 -8.65 -8.73
C TYR A 56 -2.63 -9.93 -8.95
N GLU A 57 -2.83 -10.39 -10.19
CA GLU A 57 -3.47 -11.67 -10.52
C GLU A 57 -2.62 -12.90 -10.14
N ARG A 58 -1.32 -12.71 -9.87
CA ARG A 58 -0.43 -13.80 -9.45
C ARG A 58 -0.82 -14.31 -8.07
N GLU A 59 -0.75 -15.62 -7.90
CA GLU A 59 -0.98 -16.27 -6.63
C GLU A 59 0.35 -16.62 -5.95
N ASN A 60 0.35 -16.76 -4.63
CA ASN A 60 1.53 -17.10 -3.82
C ASN A 60 2.71 -16.13 -4.04
N SER A 61 2.41 -14.86 -4.20
CA SER A 61 3.34 -13.76 -4.38
C SER A 61 3.02 -12.64 -3.40
N LEU A 62 4.02 -11.89 -2.95
CA LEU A 62 3.82 -10.74 -2.06
C LEU A 62 2.88 -9.70 -2.71
N PHE A 63 3.12 -9.37 -3.98
CA PHE A 63 2.25 -8.50 -4.77
C PHE A 63 1.16 -9.32 -5.47
N SER A 64 0.18 -9.75 -4.68
CA SER A 64 -0.99 -10.53 -5.09
C SER A 64 -2.25 -9.94 -4.49
N TYR A 65 -3.39 -10.14 -5.17
CA TYR A 65 -4.72 -9.84 -4.61
C TYR A 65 -4.95 -10.55 -3.26
N GLN A 66 -4.30 -11.69 -3.04
CA GLN A 66 -4.40 -12.46 -1.79
C GLN A 66 -3.92 -11.68 -0.56
N ASN A 67 -3.07 -10.67 -0.74
CA ASN A 67 -2.56 -9.79 0.32
C ASN A 67 -3.27 -8.43 0.35
N CYS A 68 -4.42 -8.31 -0.34
CA CYS A 68 -5.17 -7.07 -0.41
C CYS A 68 -6.47 -7.19 0.39
N THR A 69 -6.74 -6.20 1.24
CA THR A 69 -8.05 -5.97 1.85
C THR A 69 -8.67 -4.74 1.20
N LEU A 70 -9.88 -4.89 0.67
CA LEU A 70 -10.63 -3.81 0.03
C LEU A 70 -11.59 -3.16 1.02
N VAL A 71 -11.78 -1.86 0.87
CA VAL A 71 -12.87 -1.11 1.49
C VAL A 71 -13.97 -0.95 0.48
N THR A 72 -15.17 -1.34 0.87
CA THR A 72 -16.36 -1.17 0.05
C THR A 72 -17.42 -0.35 0.76
N LEU A 73 -18.22 0.35 -0.02
CA LEU A 73 -19.43 1.01 0.40
C LEU A 73 -20.61 0.32 -0.25
N SER A 74 -21.58 -0.08 0.57
CA SER A 74 -22.84 -0.63 0.08
C SER A 74 -23.93 0.41 0.17
N GLN A 75 -24.63 0.62 -0.94
CA GLN A 75 -25.84 1.43 -1.02
C GLN A 75 -26.82 0.73 -1.98
N ASP A 76 -28.06 0.51 -1.53
CA ASP A 76 -29.14 -0.08 -2.34
C ASP A 76 -28.71 -1.36 -3.06
N ASP A 77 -28.05 -2.31 -2.35
CA ASP A 77 -27.50 -3.57 -2.82
C ASP A 77 -26.33 -3.46 -3.85
N ALA A 78 -25.88 -2.26 -4.17
CA ALA A 78 -24.69 -2.05 -4.97
C ALA A 78 -23.44 -1.90 -4.10
N GLU A 79 -22.39 -2.67 -4.40
CA GLU A 79 -21.07 -2.55 -3.77
C GLU A 79 -20.15 -1.68 -4.62
N THR A 80 -19.53 -0.67 -4.01
CA THR A 80 -18.51 0.17 -4.64
C THR A 80 -17.19 0.04 -3.89
N ILE A 81 -16.12 -0.36 -4.57
CA ILE A 81 -14.77 -0.37 -4.00
C ILE A 81 -14.25 1.07 -3.93
N VAL A 82 -13.85 1.51 -2.74
CA VAL A 82 -13.44 2.91 -2.49
C VAL A 82 -12.00 3.03 -2.02
N GLY A 83 -11.36 1.92 -1.66
CA GLY A 83 -9.98 1.92 -1.19
C GLY A 83 -9.46 0.53 -0.91
N MET A 84 -8.19 0.47 -0.52
CA MET A 84 -7.52 -0.78 -0.17
C MET A 84 -6.37 -0.58 0.81
N VAL A 85 -5.96 -1.68 1.43
CA VAL A 85 -4.63 -1.88 2.00
C VAL A 85 -4.01 -3.15 1.42
N VAL A 86 -2.73 -3.07 1.05
CA VAL A 86 -1.89 -4.22 0.68
C VAL A 86 -0.89 -4.41 1.80
N ALA A 87 -0.91 -5.57 2.46
CA ALA A 87 0.00 -5.86 3.55
C ALA A 87 0.32 -7.34 3.64
N PHE A 88 1.54 -7.67 4.02
CA PHE A 88 2.02 -9.05 4.15
C PHE A 88 3.16 -9.14 5.17
N PRO A 89 3.43 -10.35 5.71
CA PRO A 89 4.60 -10.58 6.54
C PRO A 89 5.89 -10.29 5.77
N MET A 90 6.74 -9.45 6.33
CA MET A 90 8.07 -9.15 5.79
C MET A 90 9.10 -10.03 6.48
N ILE A 91 9.73 -10.89 5.70
CA ILE A 91 10.88 -11.69 6.10
C ILE A 91 12.03 -11.30 5.19
N VAL A 92 13.02 -10.65 5.75
CA VAL A 92 14.19 -10.18 5.00
C VAL A 92 15.14 -11.36 4.81
N ASP A 93 15.50 -11.63 3.56
CA ASP A 93 16.55 -12.59 3.22
C ASP A 93 17.89 -11.87 3.20
N GLU A 94 18.67 -12.03 4.28
CA GLU A 94 20.00 -11.41 4.42
C GLU A 94 21.03 -11.93 3.39
N THR A 95 20.70 -13.01 2.67
CA THR A 95 21.57 -13.59 1.62
C THR A 95 21.18 -13.14 0.22
N ALA A 96 20.07 -12.40 0.07
CA ALA A 96 19.63 -11.87 -1.21
C ALA A 96 20.65 -10.87 -1.78
N GLU A 97 20.85 -10.93 -3.10
CA GLU A 97 21.64 -9.92 -3.77
C GLU A 97 20.98 -8.54 -3.62
N PRO A 98 21.77 -7.47 -3.44
CA PRO A 98 21.25 -6.12 -3.36
C PRO A 98 20.40 -5.76 -4.59
N GLU A 99 19.42 -4.88 -4.40
CA GLU A 99 18.64 -4.34 -5.52
C GLU A 99 19.54 -3.52 -6.45
N ASP A 100 19.66 -3.96 -7.71
CA ASP A 100 20.52 -3.35 -8.73
C ASP A 100 19.93 -2.08 -9.35
N ASP A 101 18.61 -1.92 -9.27
CA ASP A 101 17.95 -0.74 -9.81
C ASP A 101 18.13 0.45 -8.85
N PRO A 102 18.88 1.50 -9.27
CA PRO A 102 19.19 2.62 -8.39
C PRO A 102 17.95 3.38 -7.90
N VAL A 103 16.83 3.35 -8.64
CA VAL A 103 15.57 3.98 -8.24
C VAL A 103 14.86 3.16 -7.16
N LEU A 104 15.02 1.84 -7.17
CA LEU A 104 14.38 0.92 -6.23
C LEU A 104 15.26 0.60 -5.01
N ALA A 105 16.58 0.71 -5.13
CA ALA A 105 17.53 0.42 -4.06
C ALA A 105 17.25 1.13 -2.71
N PRO A 106 16.81 2.40 -2.66
CA PRO A 106 16.45 3.03 -1.40
C PRO A 106 15.32 2.30 -0.64
N TYR A 107 14.35 1.75 -1.35
CA TYR A 107 13.21 1.08 -0.73
C TYR A 107 13.57 -0.30 -0.19
N SER A 108 14.44 -1.05 -0.88
CA SER A 108 14.90 -2.37 -0.42
C SER A 108 15.74 -2.29 0.87
N LYS A 109 16.44 -1.16 1.09
CA LYS A 109 17.18 -0.91 2.33
C LYS A 109 16.28 -0.55 3.53
N LEU A 110 15.02 -0.21 3.27
CA LEU A 110 14.05 0.19 4.28
C LEU A 110 13.07 -0.95 4.63
N GLU A 111 13.50 -2.18 4.51
CA GLU A 111 12.72 -3.35 4.91
C GLU A 111 12.92 -3.65 6.40
N GLU A 112 11.80 -3.81 7.13
CA GLU A 112 11.80 -4.15 8.56
C GLU A 112 11.49 -5.63 8.74
N ASN A 113 12.49 -6.41 9.18
CA ASN A 113 12.35 -7.86 9.35
C ASN A 113 11.33 -8.23 10.45
N ASN A 114 10.64 -9.34 10.27
CA ASN A 114 9.62 -9.83 11.18
C ASN A 114 8.51 -8.82 11.49
N SER A 115 8.13 -8.02 10.50
CA SER A 115 7.03 -7.07 10.60
C SER A 115 5.86 -7.46 9.70
N TYR A 116 4.68 -6.90 9.97
CA TYR A 116 3.59 -6.87 9.00
C TYR A 116 3.73 -5.61 8.17
N TYR A 117 4.28 -5.75 6.96
CA TYR A 117 4.61 -4.63 6.10
C TYR A 117 3.37 -4.15 5.35
N ILE A 118 2.97 -2.89 5.59
CA ILE A 118 1.93 -2.20 4.84
C ILE A 118 2.57 -1.59 3.61
N CYS A 119 2.53 -2.35 2.51
CA CYS A 119 3.15 -1.99 1.24
C CYS A 119 2.40 -0.87 0.51
N GLY A 120 1.09 -0.76 0.72
CA GLY A 120 0.29 0.29 0.10
C GLY A 120 -1.06 0.47 0.79
N ILE A 121 -1.47 1.71 0.94
CA ILE A 121 -2.80 2.08 1.44
C ILE A 121 -3.32 3.26 0.62
N ALA A 122 -4.49 3.12 0.02
CA ALA A 122 -5.10 4.18 -0.77
C ALA A 122 -6.61 4.21 -0.63
N LEU A 123 -7.14 5.41 -0.82
CA LEU A 123 -8.56 5.68 -1.05
C LEU A 123 -8.68 6.50 -2.32
N PHE A 124 -9.71 6.25 -3.10
CA PHE A 124 -10.07 7.18 -4.18
C PHE A 124 -10.35 8.57 -3.60
N PRO A 125 -10.01 9.66 -4.32
CA PRO A 125 -10.04 11.03 -3.79
C PRO A 125 -11.36 11.41 -3.09
N ASP A 126 -12.48 11.04 -3.67
CA ASP A 126 -13.82 11.38 -3.17
C ASP A 126 -14.17 10.76 -1.80
N TYR A 127 -13.39 9.78 -1.36
CA TYR A 127 -13.62 9.05 -0.11
C TYR A 127 -12.60 9.37 0.99
N ARG A 128 -11.67 10.28 0.71
CA ARG A 128 -10.66 10.73 1.68
C ARG A 128 -11.27 11.61 2.78
N ASN A 129 -10.52 11.82 3.85
CA ASN A 129 -10.88 12.68 4.99
C ASN A 129 -12.17 12.28 5.73
N ARG A 130 -12.56 10.99 5.64
CA ARG A 130 -13.75 10.42 6.31
C ARG A 130 -13.38 9.38 7.38
N GLY A 131 -12.12 9.34 7.81
CA GLY A 131 -11.64 8.38 8.81
C GLY A 131 -11.43 6.94 8.30
N ILE A 132 -11.68 6.67 7.01
CA ILE A 132 -11.56 5.32 6.43
C ILE A 132 -10.10 4.84 6.45
N GLY A 133 -9.13 5.71 6.16
CA GLY A 133 -7.70 5.35 6.24
C GLY A 133 -7.29 4.88 7.63
N THR A 134 -7.80 5.52 8.68
CA THR A 134 -7.57 5.07 10.07
C THR A 134 -8.16 3.68 10.31
N GLN A 135 -9.32 3.37 9.75
CA GLN A 135 -9.94 2.06 9.89
C GLN A 135 -9.15 0.98 9.13
N LEU A 136 -8.63 1.30 7.93
CA LEU A 136 -7.74 0.40 7.18
C LEU A 136 -6.46 0.07 7.96
N MET A 137 -5.83 1.06 8.59
CA MET A 137 -4.64 0.86 9.41
C MET A 137 -4.94 -0.04 10.63
N ARG A 138 -6.08 0.17 11.30
CA ARG A 138 -6.53 -0.70 12.40
C ARG A 138 -6.83 -2.12 11.93
N LYS A 139 -7.40 -2.28 10.72
CA LYS A 139 -7.60 -3.61 10.13
C LYS A 139 -6.26 -4.32 9.91
N ALA A 140 -5.25 -3.61 9.41
CA ALA A 140 -3.91 -4.17 9.25
C ALA A 140 -3.28 -4.59 10.59
N GLU A 141 -3.52 -3.84 11.69
CA GLU A 141 -3.09 -4.24 13.04
C GLU A 141 -3.76 -5.55 13.49
N VAL A 142 -5.07 -5.68 13.28
CA VAL A 142 -5.80 -6.91 13.61
C VAL A 142 -5.26 -8.10 12.81
N ASP A 143 -4.94 -7.89 11.52
CA ASP A 143 -4.39 -8.94 10.67
C ASP A 143 -2.96 -9.34 11.08
N ALA A 144 -2.14 -8.37 11.50
CA ALA A 144 -0.80 -8.62 12.04
C ALA A 144 -0.87 -9.53 13.29
N VAL A 145 -1.73 -9.18 14.26
CA VAL A 145 -1.95 -9.98 15.47
C VAL A 145 -2.44 -11.39 15.12
N ALA A 146 -3.39 -11.52 14.21
CA ALA A 146 -3.91 -12.81 13.77
C ALA A 146 -2.84 -13.70 13.10
N LYS A 147 -1.77 -13.09 12.58
CA LYS A 147 -0.60 -13.77 12.00
C LYS A 147 0.55 -13.99 13.03
N GLY A 148 0.34 -13.60 14.29
CA GLY A 148 1.34 -13.74 15.35
C GLY A 148 2.48 -12.72 15.25
N LEU A 149 2.30 -11.63 14.53
CA LEU A 149 3.27 -10.55 14.41
C LEU A 149 2.98 -9.45 15.44
N THR A 150 4.03 -8.91 16.02
CA THR A 150 3.98 -7.85 17.05
C THR A 150 4.45 -6.50 16.56
N LYS A 151 4.76 -6.40 15.27
CA LYS A 151 5.32 -5.21 14.65
C LYS A 151 4.65 -4.94 13.31
N LEU A 152 4.32 -3.67 13.04
CA LEU A 152 3.96 -3.20 11.71
C LEU A 152 5.02 -2.26 11.18
N SER A 153 5.22 -2.29 9.87
CA SER A 153 6.12 -1.36 9.18
C SER A 153 5.48 -0.80 7.92
N LEU A 154 5.93 0.35 7.50
CA LEU A 154 5.59 0.98 6.22
C LEU A 154 6.69 1.93 5.77
N ILE A 155 6.72 2.22 4.48
CA ILE A 155 7.56 3.27 3.91
C ILE A 155 6.66 4.44 3.49
N VAL A 156 7.08 5.66 3.80
CA VAL A 156 6.38 6.89 3.39
C VAL A 156 7.39 7.91 2.89
N PHE A 157 7.06 8.69 1.87
CA PHE A 157 7.87 9.83 1.47
C PHE A 157 7.79 10.94 2.52
N GLU A 158 8.92 11.53 2.91
CA GLU A 158 8.95 12.58 3.94
C GLU A 158 8.05 13.77 3.58
N GLN A 159 7.92 14.08 2.29
CA GLN A 159 7.07 15.14 1.77
C GLN A 159 5.57 14.80 1.75
N ASN A 160 5.20 13.53 1.93
CA ASN A 160 3.80 13.13 2.11
C ASN A 160 3.34 13.39 3.55
N VAL A 161 3.32 14.68 3.92
CA VAL A 161 3.04 15.16 5.27
C VAL A 161 1.69 14.66 5.80
N ALA A 162 0.70 14.52 4.92
CA ALA A 162 -0.64 14.08 5.33
C ALA A 162 -0.63 12.60 5.79
N ALA A 163 0.04 11.73 5.04
CA ALA A 163 0.20 10.32 5.40
C ALA A 163 1.08 10.18 6.64
N LYS A 164 2.23 10.86 6.70
CA LYS A 164 3.14 10.83 7.84
C LYS A 164 2.42 11.21 9.14
N ARG A 165 1.66 12.30 9.15
CA ARG A 165 0.85 12.72 10.31
C ARG A 165 -0.22 11.69 10.70
N LEU A 166 -0.81 10.97 9.75
CA LEU A 166 -1.73 9.88 10.06
C LEU A 166 -1.01 8.77 10.81
N TYR A 167 0.14 8.32 10.30
CA TYR A 167 0.91 7.25 10.90
C TYR A 167 1.43 7.61 12.30
N GLU A 168 1.97 8.80 12.47
CA GLU A 168 2.41 9.32 13.79
C GLU A 168 1.26 9.31 14.82
N ARG A 169 0.06 9.77 14.45
CA ARG A 169 -1.13 9.70 15.33
C ARG A 169 -1.56 8.27 15.66
N LEU A 170 -1.22 7.29 14.84
CA LEU A 170 -1.50 5.88 15.07
C LEU A 170 -0.38 5.16 15.84
N GLY A 171 0.67 5.89 16.24
CA GLY A 171 1.76 5.37 17.04
C GLY A 171 2.94 4.81 16.24
N TYR A 172 3.00 5.07 14.93
CA TYR A 172 4.20 4.78 14.15
C TYR A 172 5.26 5.85 14.42
N HIS A 173 6.52 5.43 14.45
CA HIS A 173 7.69 6.31 14.58
C HIS A 173 8.73 5.98 13.50
N GLU A 174 9.47 6.97 13.11
CA GLU A 174 10.56 6.84 12.15
C GLU A 174 11.73 6.06 12.75
N VAL A 175 12.26 5.08 12.01
CA VAL A 175 13.40 4.26 12.43
C VAL A 175 14.58 4.33 11.46
N ALA A 176 14.33 4.60 10.18
CA ALA A 176 15.35 4.74 9.16
C ALA A 176 14.87 5.65 8.01
N ARG A 177 15.82 6.12 7.20
CA ARG A 177 15.53 6.86 5.97
C ARG A 177 16.61 6.64 4.92
N GLU A 178 16.22 6.74 3.67
CA GLU A 178 17.12 6.67 2.52
C GLU A 178 16.77 7.78 1.52
N PRO A 179 17.76 8.47 0.95
CA PRO A 179 17.50 9.44 -0.10
C PRO A 179 16.96 8.76 -1.35
N ILE A 180 15.86 9.26 -1.88
CA ILE A 180 15.29 8.73 -3.12
C ILE A 180 16.07 9.21 -4.33
N VAL A 181 16.17 8.36 -5.34
CA VAL A 181 16.74 8.74 -6.64
C VAL A 181 15.65 9.42 -7.47
N PRO A 182 15.84 10.70 -7.87
CA PRO A 182 14.85 11.41 -8.66
C PRO A 182 14.55 10.71 -9.99
N HIS A 183 13.27 10.56 -10.31
CA HIS A 183 12.81 10.02 -11.57
C HIS A 183 11.51 10.72 -11.99
N PRO A 184 11.25 10.97 -13.30
CA PRO A 184 10.06 11.70 -13.76
C PRO A 184 8.72 11.09 -13.32
N LEU A 185 8.67 9.79 -13.08
CA LEU A 185 7.48 9.09 -12.58
C LEU A 185 7.33 9.12 -11.06
N ILE A 186 8.38 9.43 -10.30
CA ILE A 186 8.32 9.52 -8.83
C ILE A 186 7.85 10.93 -8.44
N HIS A 187 6.76 11.00 -7.69
CA HIS A 187 6.06 12.27 -7.42
C HIS A 187 6.73 13.13 -6.34
N TYR A 188 7.62 12.55 -5.53
CA TYR A 188 8.32 13.23 -4.45
C TYR A 188 9.83 13.27 -4.66
N SER A 189 10.48 14.15 -3.94
CA SER A 189 11.93 14.25 -3.76
C SER A 189 12.27 14.14 -2.27
N GLY A 190 13.56 14.17 -1.91
CA GLY A 190 14.01 14.05 -0.51
C GLY A 190 14.18 12.59 -0.11
N ASP A 191 13.64 12.20 1.03
CA ASP A 191 13.85 10.87 1.60
C ASP A 191 12.58 9.99 1.58
N ALA A 192 12.79 8.70 1.38
CA ALA A 192 11.87 7.66 1.82
C ALA A 192 12.14 7.35 3.30
N VAL A 193 11.10 7.22 4.08
CA VAL A 193 11.17 7.06 5.54
C VAL A 193 10.51 5.75 5.94
N LEU A 194 11.26 4.89 6.62
CA LEU A 194 10.71 3.70 7.27
C LEU A 194 10.08 4.09 8.59
N MET A 195 8.82 3.78 8.76
CA MET A 195 8.10 3.96 10.02
C MET A 195 7.65 2.61 10.57
N VAL A 196 7.78 2.45 11.87
CA VAL A 196 7.48 1.20 12.59
C VAL A 196 6.53 1.49 13.74
N LYS A 197 5.67 0.52 14.03
CA LYS A 197 4.80 0.49 15.22
C LYS A 197 4.89 -0.89 15.87
N GLU A 198 5.23 -0.91 17.16
CA GLU A 198 5.08 -2.11 17.99
C GLU A 198 3.62 -2.25 18.42
N ILE A 199 3.12 -3.49 18.36
CA ILE A 199 1.79 -3.87 18.84
C ILE A 199 1.98 -4.97 19.89
N GLY A 200 1.81 -4.58 21.16
CA GLY A 200 1.90 -5.48 22.32
C GLY A 200 0.55 -6.02 22.73
#